data_80d675d9eaf51c631b20616a212d2576
#
_entry.id   80d675d9eaf51c631b20616a212d2576
#
_cell.length_a   1.000
_cell.length_b   1.000
_cell.length_c   1.000
_cell.angle_alpha   90.00
_cell.angle_beta   90.00
_cell.angle_gamma   90.00
#
_symmetry.space_group_name_H-M   'P 1'
#
loop_
_entity.id
_entity.type
_entity.pdbx_description
1 polymer ?
#
loop_
_entity_poly.entity_id
_entity_poly.type
_entity_poly.pdbx_seq_one_letter_code
_entity_poly.pdbx_strand_id
1 'polypeptide(L)'
;MERIKVASLFCGCGGMDLGVVGGFSYLGKEYAENPFDIVYSVDIDEYCTKIYNENFSHKCIVKDVRQIEIDKMPEFDMLIGGFPCQSFSISAQNPPRLGYKDERGMLFFEMVKILKERQPRFFVAENVKGLLSANKGKAFPMIIKEFENAGYKVAHKLLNASEYGVPQKRERVIIVGFRDETDLAKFKFPTKVKTSERKVLGDVIIEESNHDERLFFSEKAVAGMMAVREKMNKGRAMALGEPCNTISAHLAKVSLNSTDPVYMVGERYRRFSTREAARIQSFPDTFKLDSVSQIRQYKAIGNAVPPVMMWHVIQSLKKVFTVHVVDFKEVKAEYPKCIVDNASLKKEESDVIIDNKKHLLVSLVKTDNMEQYLDRSAKVYYTGKKFPSTVALNKLYYFMPYMKRKGVRDLYLINIARVGTKKEVHPECDDNDFRLVFEIQFVKQLFDKYQPIHLDIWQAFTDTTIAGLQSKIEGYNHNKEASTL
;
A
#
# COMPACT_ATOMS: atom_id res chain seq x y z
N MET A 1 -5.89 16.01 -1.13
CA MET A 1 -6.02 14.54 -1.33
C MET A 1 -6.77 13.99 -0.14
N GLU A 2 -7.86 13.28 -0.35
CA GLU A 2 -8.51 12.58 0.74
C GLU A 2 -7.52 11.53 1.26
N ARG A 3 -7.20 11.59 2.57
CA ARG A 3 -6.22 10.68 3.17
C ARG A 3 -6.87 9.32 3.36
N ILE A 4 -6.12 8.28 3.12
CA ILE A 4 -6.57 6.89 3.23
C ILE A 4 -6.60 6.52 4.72
N LYS A 5 -7.77 6.15 5.22
CA LYS A 5 -7.97 5.75 6.61
C LYS A 5 -7.50 4.32 6.84
N VAL A 6 -6.72 4.12 7.89
CA VAL A 6 -6.07 2.83 8.18
C VAL A 6 -6.48 2.32 9.55
N ALA A 7 -6.90 1.07 9.62
CA ALA A 7 -7.02 0.33 10.86
C ALA A 7 -5.79 -0.59 11.03
N SER A 8 -5.18 -0.57 12.21
CA SER A 8 -3.97 -1.34 12.55
C SER A 8 -4.24 -2.33 13.67
N LEU A 9 -4.03 -3.61 13.39
CA LEU A 9 -4.14 -4.70 14.36
C LEU A 9 -2.75 -5.20 14.72
N PHE A 10 -2.58 -5.62 15.97
CA PHE A 10 -1.28 -6.11 16.46
C PHE A 10 -0.17 -5.07 16.22
N CYS A 11 -0.50 -3.80 16.44
CA CYS A 11 0.37 -2.69 16.03
C CYS A 11 1.71 -2.64 16.80
N GLY A 12 1.81 -3.33 17.94
CA GLY A 12 3.01 -3.33 18.77
C GLY A 12 3.41 -1.91 19.17
N CYS A 13 4.69 -1.58 19.04
CA CYS A 13 5.18 -0.21 19.28
C CYS A 13 5.03 0.71 18.04
N GLY A 14 4.35 0.27 16.97
CA GLY A 14 4.06 1.09 15.80
C GLY A 14 5.09 1.04 14.68
N GLY A 15 5.94 0.01 14.61
CA GLY A 15 6.94 -0.06 13.53
C GLY A 15 6.34 -0.13 12.14
N MET A 16 5.26 -0.92 11.96
CA MET A 16 4.53 -0.99 10.70
C MET A 16 3.81 0.33 10.40
N ASP A 17 3.15 0.88 11.40
CA ASP A 17 2.37 2.11 11.34
C ASP A 17 3.26 3.32 10.96
N LEU A 18 4.47 3.41 11.53
CA LEU A 18 5.44 4.45 11.18
C LEU A 18 5.84 4.38 9.70
N GLY A 19 6.06 3.17 9.18
CA GLY A 19 6.30 2.97 7.75
C GLY A 19 5.10 3.33 6.88
N VAL A 20 3.88 3.13 7.37
CA VAL A 20 2.63 3.50 6.67
C VAL A 20 2.47 4.99 6.59
N VAL A 21 2.59 5.70 7.70
CA VAL A 21 2.42 7.17 7.72
C VAL A 21 3.62 7.90 7.12
N GLY A 22 4.83 7.37 7.24
CA GLY A 22 6.05 8.07 6.82
C GLY A 22 6.34 9.30 7.66
N GLY A 23 6.98 10.32 7.07
CA GLY A 23 7.28 11.60 7.73
C GLY A 23 8.39 11.49 8.77
N PHE A 24 9.40 10.66 8.53
CA PHE A 24 10.53 10.50 9.45
C PHE A 24 11.88 10.50 8.74
N SER A 25 12.93 10.84 9.48
CA SER A 25 14.30 10.79 9.02
C SER A 25 15.05 9.62 9.64
N TYR A 26 15.75 8.83 8.84
CA TYR A 26 16.54 7.70 9.32
C TYR A 26 17.91 7.65 8.62
N LEU A 27 18.99 7.66 9.41
CA LEU A 27 20.38 7.67 8.93
C LEU A 27 20.64 8.71 7.83
N GLY A 28 20.16 9.94 8.06
CA GLY A 28 20.35 11.08 7.16
C GLY A 28 19.47 11.05 5.90
N LYS A 29 18.57 10.08 5.74
CA LYS A 29 17.63 10.01 4.63
C LYS A 29 16.21 10.32 5.13
N GLU A 30 15.53 11.20 4.40
CA GLU A 30 14.12 11.52 4.63
C GLU A 30 13.20 10.48 3.98
N TYR A 31 12.24 10.01 4.75
CA TYR A 31 11.16 9.13 4.33
C TYR A 31 9.87 9.94 4.36
N ALA A 32 9.51 10.50 3.22
CA ALA A 32 8.41 11.44 3.08
C ALA A 32 7.10 10.91 3.68
N GLU A 33 6.28 11.81 4.18
CA GLU A 33 4.94 11.52 4.67
C GLU A 33 4.08 10.90 3.55
N ASN A 34 3.24 9.97 3.94
CA ASN A 34 2.29 9.30 3.06
C ASN A 34 0.87 9.80 3.35
N PRO A 35 -0.03 9.76 2.36
CA PRO A 35 -1.43 10.18 2.54
C PRO A 35 -2.26 9.10 3.25
N PHE A 36 -1.77 8.62 4.40
CA PHE A 36 -2.43 7.59 5.20
C PHE A 36 -2.60 8.06 6.64
N ASP A 37 -3.80 7.90 7.19
CA ASP A 37 -4.14 8.24 8.57
C ASP A 37 -4.52 6.99 9.34
N ILE A 38 -3.82 6.72 10.43
CA ILE A 38 -4.23 5.68 11.35
C ILE A 38 -5.44 6.20 12.15
N VAL A 39 -6.61 5.62 11.91
CA VAL A 39 -7.86 5.99 12.59
C VAL A 39 -8.27 5.00 13.67
N TYR A 40 -7.65 3.82 13.68
CA TYR A 40 -7.84 2.78 14.67
C TYR A 40 -6.56 1.97 14.83
N SER A 41 -6.12 1.74 16.06
CA SER A 41 -4.99 0.86 16.34
C SER A 41 -5.19 0.12 17.65
N VAL A 42 -4.78 -1.16 17.69
CA VAL A 42 -4.98 -2.03 18.85
C VAL A 42 -3.82 -3.01 19.01
N ASP A 43 -3.41 -3.20 20.26
CA ASP A 43 -2.49 -4.27 20.70
C ASP A 43 -2.87 -4.74 22.11
N ILE A 44 -2.52 -5.98 22.44
CA ILE A 44 -2.76 -6.53 23.79
C ILE A 44 -1.63 -6.18 24.78
N ASP A 45 -0.44 -5.84 24.27
CA ASP A 45 0.73 -5.52 25.12
C ASP A 45 0.70 -4.04 25.55
N GLU A 46 0.33 -3.79 26.79
CA GLU A 46 0.25 -2.45 27.36
C GLU A 46 1.57 -1.65 27.30
N TYR A 47 2.73 -2.33 27.34
CA TYR A 47 4.04 -1.67 27.25
C TYR A 47 4.32 -1.22 25.81
N CYS A 48 3.97 -2.03 24.83
CA CYS A 48 4.03 -1.64 23.43
C CYS A 48 3.10 -0.46 23.14
N THR A 49 1.87 -0.49 23.68
CA THR A 49 0.90 0.59 23.56
C THR A 49 1.37 1.89 24.19
N LYS A 50 2.07 1.84 25.33
CA LYS A 50 2.70 3.03 25.94
C LYS A 50 3.72 3.68 24.99
N ILE A 51 4.64 2.87 24.43
CA ILE A 51 5.60 3.37 23.44
C ILE A 51 4.88 3.96 22.22
N TYR A 52 3.88 3.24 21.68
CA TYR A 52 3.08 3.71 20.55
C TYR A 52 2.50 5.11 20.83
N ASN A 53 1.85 5.28 21.98
CA ASN A 53 1.13 6.49 22.35
C ASN A 53 2.02 7.72 22.61
N GLU A 54 3.33 7.54 22.74
CA GLU A 54 4.31 8.63 22.81
C GLU A 54 4.79 9.09 21.43
N ASN A 55 4.62 8.26 20.42
CA ASN A 55 5.18 8.50 19.09
C ASN A 55 4.12 8.84 18.03
N PHE A 56 2.85 8.55 18.28
CA PHE A 56 1.76 8.81 17.35
C PHE A 56 0.71 9.73 17.95
N SER A 57 0.13 10.59 17.12
CA SER A 57 -1.01 11.44 17.50
C SER A 57 -2.28 10.62 17.77
N HIS A 58 -2.51 9.58 16.95
CA HIS A 58 -3.56 8.60 17.20
C HIS A 58 -3.18 7.70 18.37
N LYS A 59 -4.16 7.39 19.24
CA LYS A 59 -3.92 6.58 20.44
C LYS A 59 -4.27 5.11 20.18
N CYS A 60 -3.30 4.24 20.43
CA CYS A 60 -3.50 2.79 20.40
C CYS A 60 -4.31 2.34 21.64
N ILE A 61 -5.24 1.43 21.42
CA ILE A 61 -6.10 0.85 22.44
C ILE A 61 -5.48 -0.46 22.95
N VAL A 62 -5.35 -0.61 24.29
CA VAL A 62 -4.98 -1.89 24.87
C VAL A 62 -6.19 -2.81 24.87
N LYS A 63 -6.26 -3.75 23.92
CA LYS A 63 -7.41 -4.66 23.77
C LYS A 63 -7.00 -5.93 23.06
N ASP A 64 -7.61 -7.04 23.46
CA ASP A 64 -7.52 -8.30 22.71
C ASP A 64 -8.36 -8.17 21.42
N VAL A 65 -7.78 -8.54 20.28
CA VAL A 65 -8.49 -8.44 18.97
C VAL A 65 -9.78 -9.25 18.94
N ARG A 66 -9.87 -10.33 19.75
CA ARG A 66 -11.09 -11.17 19.90
C ARG A 66 -12.26 -10.40 20.55
N GLN A 67 -11.99 -9.31 21.21
CA GLN A 67 -12.96 -8.47 21.91
C GLN A 67 -13.35 -7.22 21.11
N ILE A 68 -12.85 -7.08 19.88
CA ILE A 68 -13.20 -5.95 19.03
C ILE A 68 -14.68 -6.05 18.62
N GLU A 69 -15.43 -5.00 18.89
CA GLU A 69 -16.77 -4.80 18.37
C GLU A 69 -16.65 -4.20 16.97
N ILE A 70 -16.70 -5.07 15.96
CA ILE A 70 -16.34 -4.72 14.57
C ILE A 70 -17.26 -3.63 14.01
N ASP A 71 -18.55 -3.64 14.39
CA ASP A 71 -19.55 -2.65 14.03
C ASP A 71 -19.26 -1.25 14.61
N LYS A 72 -18.52 -1.18 15.73
CA LYS A 72 -18.12 0.08 16.36
C LYS A 72 -16.77 0.63 15.87
N MET A 73 -16.07 -0.12 15.01
CA MET A 73 -14.84 0.40 14.40
C MET A 73 -15.16 1.61 13.50
N PRO A 74 -14.31 2.65 13.47
CA PRO A 74 -14.48 3.73 12.51
C PRO A 74 -14.42 3.21 11.08
N GLU A 75 -14.85 4.00 10.11
CA GLU A 75 -14.66 3.68 8.69
C GLU A 75 -13.18 3.75 8.32
N PHE A 76 -12.71 2.76 7.57
CA PHE A 76 -11.33 2.68 7.10
C PHE A 76 -11.25 2.02 5.71
N ASP A 77 -10.24 2.41 4.95
CA ASP A 77 -9.98 1.96 3.58
C ASP A 77 -8.94 0.84 3.53
N MET A 78 -8.08 0.77 4.54
CA MET A 78 -6.99 -0.19 4.64
C MET A 78 -6.94 -0.86 6.01
N LEU A 79 -6.79 -2.18 6.04
CA LEU A 79 -6.45 -2.93 7.24
C LEU A 79 -4.99 -3.36 7.20
N ILE A 80 -4.23 -3.06 8.26
CA ILE A 80 -2.86 -3.57 8.40
C ILE A 80 -2.72 -4.44 9.65
N GLY A 81 -1.79 -5.41 9.61
CA GLY A 81 -1.53 -6.21 10.80
C GLY A 81 -0.43 -7.25 10.64
N GLY A 82 0.39 -7.39 11.68
CA GLY A 82 1.37 -8.45 11.84
C GLY A 82 0.84 -9.55 12.78
N PHE A 83 0.00 -10.44 12.29
CA PHE A 83 -0.63 -11.45 13.14
C PHE A 83 0.37 -12.47 13.67
N PRO A 84 0.22 -12.97 14.93
CA PRO A 84 1.17 -13.90 15.55
C PRO A 84 1.25 -15.24 14.79
N CYS A 85 2.48 -15.67 14.46
CA CYS A 85 2.75 -16.95 13.79
C CYS A 85 3.07 -18.12 14.74
N GLN A 86 3.03 -17.91 16.06
CA GLN A 86 3.58 -18.86 17.01
C GLN A 86 2.93 -20.26 16.98
N SER A 87 1.69 -20.37 16.58
CA SER A 87 0.95 -21.63 16.41
C SER A 87 1.26 -22.34 15.10
N PHE A 88 1.81 -21.64 14.12
CA PHE A 88 2.18 -22.20 12.81
C PHE A 88 3.67 -22.48 12.69
N SER A 89 4.52 -22.07 13.67
CA SER A 89 5.97 -22.22 13.60
C SER A 89 6.45 -23.62 13.92
N ILE A 90 7.60 -24.02 13.34
CA ILE A 90 8.26 -25.32 13.56
C ILE A 90 8.64 -25.52 15.04
N SER A 91 9.00 -24.45 15.76
CA SER A 91 9.30 -24.48 17.19
C SER A 91 8.08 -24.81 18.08
N ALA A 92 6.87 -24.79 17.55
CA ALA A 92 5.64 -25.18 18.22
C ALA A 92 5.33 -26.69 18.12
N GLN A 93 6.23 -27.48 17.54
CA GLN A 93 5.99 -28.92 17.26
C GLN A 93 6.33 -29.86 18.43
N ASN A 94 6.83 -29.33 19.54
CA ASN A 94 7.11 -30.22 20.70
C ASN A 94 6.52 -29.64 22.01
N PRO A 95 5.33 -30.06 22.47
CA PRO A 95 4.41 -31.04 21.89
C PRO A 95 3.70 -30.53 20.63
N PRO A 96 3.13 -31.42 19.77
CA PRO A 96 2.50 -31.03 18.50
C PRO A 96 1.35 -30.04 18.73
N ARG A 97 1.54 -28.80 18.38
CA ARG A 97 0.48 -27.79 18.42
C ARG A 97 -0.24 -27.80 17.07
N LEU A 98 -1.51 -28.16 17.11
CA LEU A 98 -2.37 -28.24 15.93
C LEU A 98 -2.76 -26.83 15.48
N GLY A 99 -1.91 -26.15 14.71
CA GLY A 99 -2.03 -24.80 14.13
C GLY A 99 -3.34 -24.04 14.40
N TYR A 100 -4.44 -24.43 13.78
CA TYR A 100 -5.76 -23.81 13.94
C TYR A 100 -6.48 -24.13 15.26
N LYS A 101 -5.97 -25.08 16.09
CA LYS A 101 -6.51 -25.41 17.43
C LYS A 101 -5.76 -24.68 18.55
N ASP A 102 -4.67 -23.98 18.25
CA ASP A 102 -3.98 -23.13 19.23
C ASP A 102 -4.69 -21.77 19.26
N GLU A 103 -5.02 -21.28 20.44
CA GLU A 103 -5.70 -19.98 20.65
C GLU A 103 -5.01 -18.83 19.93
N ARG A 104 -3.69 -18.89 19.72
CA ARG A 104 -2.91 -17.88 18.99
C ARG A 104 -3.02 -17.99 17.49
N GLY A 105 -3.32 -19.19 16.94
CA GLY A 105 -3.67 -19.38 15.54
C GLY A 105 -5.02 -18.82 15.20
N MET A 106 -5.90 -18.72 16.18
CA MET A 106 -7.21 -18.11 16.04
C MET A 106 -7.14 -16.60 15.78
N LEU A 107 -6.06 -15.91 16.20
CA LEU A 107 -5.92 -14.46 16.03
C LEU A 107 -5.84 -14.02 14.54
N PHE A 108 -5.33 -14.88 13.67
CA PHE A 108 -5.41 -14.68 12.21
C PHE A 108 -6.86 -14.60 11.73
N PHE A 109 -7.74 -15.47 12.24
CA PHE A 109 -9.15 -15.50 11.84
C PHE A 109 -9.92 -14.24 12.29
N GLU A 110 -9.50 -13.57 13.37
CA GLU A 110 -10.08 -12.29 13.76
C GLU A 110 -9.77 -11.21 12.71
N MET A 111 -8.56 -11.18 12.16
CA MET A 111 -8.25 -10.31 11.02
C MET A 111 -9.12 -10.65 9.80
N VAL A 112 -9.29 -11.93 9.47
CA VAL A 112 -10.14 -12.38 8.36
C VAL A 112 -11.60 -11.99 8.60
N LYS A 113 -12.10 -12.10 9.84
CA LYS A 113 -13.45 -11.70 10.22
C LYS A 113 -13.69 -10.21 9.98
N ILE A 114 -12.77 -9.36 10.43
CA ILE A 114 -12.84 -7.92 10.19
C ILE A 114 -12.83 -7.62 8.68
N LEU A 115 -11.99 -8.29 7.90
CA LEU A 115 -11.97 -8.16 6.44
C LEU A 115 -13.30 -8.56 5.79
N LYS A 116 -13.95 -9.64 6.26
CA LYS A 116 -15.25 -10.08 5.77
C LYS A 116 -16.38 -9.11 6.10
N GLU A 117 -16.39 -8.55 7.30
CA GLU A 117 -17.47 -7.68 7.77
C GLU A 117 -17.32 -6.24 7.28
N ARG A 118 -16.10 -5.67 7.32
CA ARG A 118 -15.84 -4.26 6.99
C ARG A 118 -15.46 -4.02 5.54
N GLN A 119 -14.97 -5.04 4.85
CA GLN A 119 -14.64 -4.98 3.43
C GLN A 119 -13.80 -3.74 3.02
N PRO A 120 -12.69 -3.40 3.73
CA PRO A 120 -11.81 -2.31 3.30
C PRO A 120 -11.31 -2.56 1.88
N ARG A 121 -10.95 -1.50 1.17
CA ARG A 121 -10.50 -1.60 -0.22
C ARG A 121 -9.32 -2.54 -0.39
N PHE A 122 -8.42 -2.59 0.61
CA PHE A 122 -7.23 -3.43 0.59
C PHE A 122 -6.71 -3.71 2.01
N PHE A 123 -5.78 -4.65 2.10
CA PHE A 123 -5.09 -4.92 3.35
C PHE A 123 -3.60 -5.21 3.12
N VAL A 124 -2.79 -5.02 4.17
CA VAL A 124 -1.40 -5.47 4.23
C VAL A 124 -1.20 -6.28 5.49
N ALA A 125 -0.80 -7.54 5.31
CA ALA A 125 -0.46 -8.43 6.42
C ALA A 125 1.03 -8.78 6.38
N GLU A 126 1.64 -8.87 7.56
CA GLU A 126 3.05 -9.24 7.70
C GLU A 126 3.19 -10.52 8.54
N ASN A 127 4.18 -11.33 8.19
CA ASN A 127 4.54 -12.48 9.02
C ASN A 127 6.01 -12.90 8.81
N VAL A 128 6.49 -13.77 9.70
CA VAL A 128 7.85 -14.31 9.62
C VAL A 128 8.00 -15.30 8.45
N LYS A 129 9.23 -15.44 7.90
CA LYS A 129 9.56 -16.42 6.84
C LYS A 129 9.11 -17.84 7.20
N GLY A 130 9.19 -18.23 8.48
CA GLY A 130 8.80 -19.56 8.95
C GLY A 130 7.35 -19.94 8.65
N LEU A 131 6.47 -18.97 8.38
CA LEU A 131 5.09 -19.21 7.97
C LEU A 131 5.01 -20.02 6.67
N LEU A 132 5.94 -19.83 5.72
CA LEU A 132 5.94 -20.52 4.44
C LEU A 132 6.15 -22.05 4.57
N SER A 133 6.88 -22.48 5.59
CA SER A 133 7.15 -23.90 5.89
C SER A 133 6.32 -24.45 7.05
N ALA A 134 5.52 -23.60 7.69
CA ALA A 134 4.73 -23.96 8.86
C ALA A 134 3.71 -25.07 8.52
N ASN A 135 3.52 -26.00 9.48
CA ASN A 135 2.66 -27.17 9.32
C ASN A 135 2.97 -27.95 8.03
N LYS A 136 4.25 -28.26 7.78
CA LYS A 136 4.73 -28.95 6.58
C LYS A 136 4.32 -28.25 5.28
N GLY A 137 4.30 -26.91 5.28
CA GLY A 137 3.93 -26.08 4.14
C GLY A 137 2.41 -25.91 3.91
N LYS A 138 1.56 -26.46 4.78
CA LYS A 138 0.10 -26.39 4.63
C LYS A 138 -0.52 -25.10 5.20
N ALA A 139 0.16 -24.42 6.14
CA ALA A 139 -0.40 -23.26 6.80
C ALA A 139 -0.54 -22.06 5.85
N PHE A 140 0.48 -21.78 5.06
CA PHE A 140 0.47 -20.59 4.18
C PHE A 140 -0.60 -20.65 3.08
N PRO A 141 -0.76 -21.76 2.32
CA PRO A 141 -1.85 -21.88 1.34
C PRO A 141 -3.24 -21.71 1.97
N MET A 142 -3.45 -22.23 3.19
CA MET A 142 -4.71 -22.06 3.91
C MET A 142 -4.96 -20.59 4.26
N ILE A 143 -3.95 -19.86 4.73
CA ILE A 143 -4.04 -18.41 5.03
C ILE A 143 -4.41 -17.62 3.78
N ILE A 144 -3.76 -17.89 2.64
CA ILE A 144 -4.08 -17.23 1.37
C ILE A 144 -5.54 -17.51 0.98
N LYS A 145 -5.97 -18.78 1.05
CA LYS A 145 -7.35 -19.15 0.73
C LYS A 145 -8.39 -18.46 1.62
N GLU A 146 -8.10 -18.27 2.92
CA GLU A 146 -9.02 -17.55 3.80
C GLU A 146 -9.14 -16.06 3.45
N PHE A 147 -8.06 -15.42 3.02
CA PHE A 147 -8.11 -14.06 2.49
C PHE A 147 -8.91 -14.00 1.16
N GLU A 148 -8.74 -14.98 0.28
CA GLU A 148 -9.53 -15.09 -0.95
C GLU A 148 -11.01 -15.32 -0.66
N ASN A 149 -11.33 -16.20 0.32
CA ASN A 149 -12.69 -16.44 0.80
C ASN A 149 -13.32 -15.19 1.45
N ALA A 150 -12.49 -14.25 1.93
CA ALA A 150 -12.93 -12.95 2.42
C ALA A 150 -13.21 -11.93 1.29
N GLY A 151 -13.03 -12.31 0.01
CA GLY A 151 -13.33 -11.48 -1.16
C GLY A 151 -12.14 -10.71 -1.70
N TYR A 152 -10.90 -11.09 -1.35
CA TYR A 152 -9.69 -10.37 -1.79
C TYR A 152 -8.90 -11.17 -2.83
N LYS A 153 -8.33 -10.45 -3.80
CA LYS A 153 -7.27 -10.97 -4.67
C LYS A 153 -5.94 -10.68 -4.00
N VAL A 154 -5.07 -11.69 -3.87
CA VAL A 154 -3.90 -11.64 -2.98
C VAL A 154 -2.60 -11.75 -3.76
N ALA A 155 -1.67 -10.86 -3.44
CA ALA A 155 -0.26 -10.98 -3.82
C ALA A 155 0.60 -11.16 -2.57
N HIS A 156 1.68 -11.93 -2.64
CA HIS A 156 2.61 -12.07 -1.54
C HIS A 156 4.06 -12.15 -2.01
N LYS A 157 4.98 -11.72 -1.17
CA LYS A 157 6.41 -11.81 -1.43
C LYS A 157 7.20 -11.90 -0.14
N LEU A 158 8.26 -12.70 -0.15
CA LEU A 158 9.27 -12.69 0.90
C LEU A 158 10.23 -11.53 0.64
N LEU A 159 10.30 -10.57 1.56
CA LEU A 159 11.20 -9.43 1.51
C LEU A 159 12.29 -9.58 2.57
N ASN A 160 13.53 -9.18 2.23
CA ASN A 160 14.62 -9.07 3.19
C ASN A 160 14.88 -7.59 3.47
N ALA A 161 14.74 -7.16 4.72
CA ALA A 161 14.89 -5.77 5.12
C ALA A 161 16.23 -5.14 4.69
N SER A 162 17.33 -5.94 4.67
CA SER A 162 18.63 -5.45 4.23
C SER A 162 18.68 -5.00 2.76
N GLU A 163 17.70 -5.40 1.96
CA GLU A 163 17.57 -5.01 0.56
C GLU A 163 16.82 -3.68 0.39
N TYR A 164 16.36 -3.08 1.50
CA TYR A 164 15.54 -1.86 1.53
C TYR A 164 16.13 -0.76 2.42
N GLY A 165 17.45 -0.78 2.67
CA GLY A 165 18.12 0.25 3.47
C GLY A 165 18.04 0.05 4.99
N VAL A 166 17.69 -1.15 5.43
CA VAL A 166 17.71 -1.55 6.86
C VAL A 166 18.97 -2.36 7.11
N PRO A 167 19.81 -2.06 8.13
CA PRO A 167 21.05 -2.77 8.40
C PRO A 167 20.82 -4.14 9.08
N GLN A 168 19.80 -4.88 8.64
CA GLN A 168 19.42 -6.16 9.25
C GLN A 168 18.92 -7.17 8.20
N LYS A 169 19.48 -8.39 8.25
CA LYS A 169 19.02 -9.56 7.47
C LYS A 169 17.72 -10.11 8.11
N ARG A 170 16.60 -9.41 7.91
CA ARG A 170 15.28 -9.78 8.46
C ARG A 170 14.32 -10.09 7.32
N GLU A 171 13.99 -11.37 7.18
CA GLU A 171 13.09 -11.84 6.13
C GLU A 171 11.64 -11.88 6.65
N ARG A 172 10.73 -11.26 5.90
CA ARG A 172 9.31 -11.20 6.23
C ARG A 172 8.46 -11.46 5.01
N VAL A 173 7.41 -12.24 5.18
CA VAL A 173 6.38 -12.44 4.17
C VAL A 173 5.42 -11.25 4.26
N ILE A 174 5.34 -10.49 3.20
CA ILE A 174 4.35 -9.41 3.05
C ILE A 174 3.24 -9.93 2.15
N ILE A 175 2.02 -9.84 2.62
CA ILE A 175 0.80 -10.26 1.94
C ILE A 175 -0.04 -9.01 1.72
N VAL A 176 -0.42 -8.74 0.48
CA VAL A 176 -1.27 -7.59 0.12
C VAL A 176 -2.50 -8.11 -0.57
N GLY A 177 -3.66 -7.72 -0.11
CA GLY A 177 -4.94 -8.09 -0.71
C GLY A 177 -5.72 -6.88 -1.20
N PHE A 178 -6.36 -7.03 -2.35
CA PHE A 178 -7.20 -6.02 -2.99
C PHE A 178 -8.59 -6.59 -3.24
N ARG A 179 -9.63 -5.79 -3.04
CA ARG A 179 -10.99 -6.17 -3.45
C ARG A 179 -11.15 -6.14 -4.96
N ASP A 180 -10.47 -5.21 -5.61
CA ASP A 180 -10.52 -5.01 -7.05
C ASP A 180 -9.31 -5.68 -7.73
N GLU A 181 -9.57 -6.52 -8.73
CA GLU A 181 -8.55 -7.20 -9.52
C GLU A 181 -7.70 -6.21 -10.34
N THR A 182 -8.29 -5.09 -10.75
CA THR A 182 -7.57 -4.05 -11.48
C THR A 182 -6.55 -3.33 -10.59
N ASP A 183 -6.82 -3.20 -9.30
CA ASP A 183 -5.87 -2.65 -8.32
C ASP A 183 -4.70 -3.63 -8.10
N LEU A 184 -4.99 -4.94 -8.00
CA LEU A 184 -3.95 -5.97 -7.93
C LEU A 184 -3.06 -5.98 -9.18
N ALA A 185 -3.65 -5.87 -10.36
CA ALA A 185 -2.90 -5.88 -11.64
C ALA A 185 -1.90 -4.71 -11.74
N LYS A 186 -2.17 -3.58 -11.08
CA LYS A 186 -1.28 -2.41 -11.03
C LYS A 186 -0.22 -2.53 -9.94
N PHE A 187 -0.46 -3.33 -8.91
CA PHE A 187 0.44 -3.45 -7.78
C PHE A 187 1.70 -4.23 -8.16
N LYS A 188 2.86 -3.68 -7.78
CA LYS A 188 4.15 -4.37 -7.87
C LYS A 188 4.88 -4.19 -6.56
N PHE A 189 5.40 -5.27 -5.99
CA PHE A 189 6.24 -5.18 -4.81
C PHE A 189 7.42 -4.24 -5.04
N PRO A 190 7.91 -3.56 -3.98
CA PRO A 190 9.00 -2.60 -4.12
C PRO A 190 10.25 -3.24 -4.74
N THR A 191 10.95 -2.44 -5.54
CA THR A 191 12.29 -2.79 -6.03
C THR A 191 13.30 -2.61 -4.90
N LYS A 192 14.33 -3.46 -4.90
CA LYS A 192 15.46 -3.34 -3.96
C LYS A 192 16.17 -2.00 -4.16
N VAL A 193 16.65 -1.38 -3.08
CA VAL A 193 17.49 -0.19 -3.18
C VAL A 193 18.83 -0.52 -3.85
N LYS A 194 19.48 0.48 -4.41
CA LYS A 194 20.84 0.32 -4.99
C LYS A 194 21.81 -0.18 -3.92
N THR A 195 22.83 -0.93 -4.33
CA THR A 195 23.82 -1.46 -3.39
C THR A 195 24.50 -0.38 -2.57
N SER A 196 24.75 0.81 -3.16
CA SER A 196 25.30 1.98 -2.48
C SER A 196 24.39 2.60 -1.42
N GLU A 197 23.08 2.28 -1.44
CA GLU A 197 22.11 2.77 -0.45
C GLU A 197 21.83 1.75 0.66
N ARG A 198 22.42 0.55 0.57
CA ARG A 198 22.26 -0.48 1.60
C ARG A 198 23.02 -0.06 2.84
N LYS A 199 22.45 -0.39 3.99
CA LYS A 199 23.01 -0.06 5.29
C LYS A 199 23.63 -1.31 5.94
N VAL A 200 24.69 -1.08 6.68
CA VAL A 200 25.44 -2.12 7.41
C VAL A 200 25.43 -1.82 8.91
N LEU A 201 25.88 -2.74 9.71
CA LEU A 201 25.88 -2.60 11.16
C LEU A 201 26.71 -1.38 11.62
N GLY A 202 27.81 -1.07 10.95
CA GLY A 202 28.65 0.10 11.24
C GLY A 202 27.91 1.44 11.18
N ASP A 203 26.89 1.55 10.32
CA ASP A 203 26.09 2.78 10.18
C ASP A 203 25.24 3.12 11.42
N VAL A 204 25.06 2.16 12.33
CA VAL A 204 24.11 2.28 13.45
C VAL A 204 24.75 2.13 14.83
N ILE A 205 26.02 1.77 14.91
CA ILE A 205 26.75 1.70 16.17
C ILE A 205 26.92 3.10 16.76
N ILE A 206 26.72 3.18 18.05
CA ILE A 206 26.88 4.41 18.85
C ILE A 206 28.18 4.28 19.63
N GLU A 207 29.12 5.20 19.36
CA GLU A 207 30.45 5.15 19.95
C GLU A 207 30.42 5.23 21.49
N GLU A 208 29.55 6.05 22.06
CA GLU A 208 29.36 6.19 23.50
C GLU A 208 28.91 4.86 24.15
N SER A 209 28.19 4.01 23.41
CA SER A 209 27.81 2.67 23.87
C SER A 209 29.01 1.71 24.03
N ASN A 210 30.14 2.01 23.39
CA ASN A 210 31.38 1.22 23.54
C ASN A 210 32.05 1.43 24.90
N HIS A 211 31.64 2.46 25.64
CA HIS A 211 32.15 2.78 26.98
C HIS A 211 31.15 2.45 28.10
N ASP A 212 29.94 1.94 27.78
CA ASP A 212 28.94 1.55 28.78
C ASP A 212 29.21 0.10 29.25
N GLU A 213 29.87 -0.03 30.40
CA GLU A 213 30.19 -1.33 31.02
C GLU A 213 28.98 -2.25 31.23
N ARG A 214 27.78 -1.68 31.38
CA ARG A 214 26.53 -2.45 31.55
C ARG A 214 26.15 -3.27 30.31
N LEU A 215 26.69 -2.91 29.15
CA LEU A 215 26.45 -3.60 27.88
C LEU A 215 27.36 -4.79 27.67
N PHE A 216 28.53 -4.83 28.36
CA PHE A 216 29.50 -5.91 28.22
C PHE A 216 29.07 -7.18 28.93
N PHE A 217 29.45 -8.32 28.36
CA PHE A 217 29.20 -9.61 28.93
C PHE A 217 30.31 -9.97 29.94
N SER A 218 29.92 -10.61 31.04
CA SER A 218 30.89 -11.19 31.99
C SER A 218 31.68 -12.33 31.34
N GLU A 219 32.90 -12.57 31.82
CA GLU A 219 33.74 -13.68 31.35
C GLU A 219 33.01 -15.02 31.37
N LYS A 220 32.24 -15.30 32.45
CA LYS A 220 31.40 -16.48 32.55
C LYS A 220 30.38 -16.60 31.44
N ALA A 221 29.73 -15.47 31.05
CA ALA A 221 28.76 -15.45 29.96
C ALA A 221 29.46 -15.67 28.60
N VAL A 222 30.64 -15.08 28.40
CA VAL A 222 31.48 -15.27 27.19
C VAL A 222 31.91 -16.72 27.07
N ALA A 223 32.45 -17.35 28.16
CA ALA A 223 32.84 -18.74 28.16
C ALA A 223 31.66 -19.66 27.79
N GLY A 224 30.47 -19.37 28.31
CA GLY A 224 29.27 -20.10 27.96
C GLY A 224 28.86 -19.92 26.47
N MET A 225 28.97 -18.71 25.92
CA MET A 225 28.72 -18.46 24.50
C MET A 225 29.72 -19.23 23.63
N MET A 226 31.00 -19.30 24.02
CA MET A 226 32.04 -20.01 23.27
C MET A 226 31.84 -21.54 23.34
N ALA A 227 31.45 -22.10 24.48
CA ALA A 227 31.20 -23.53 24.62
C ALA A 227 30.06 -24.04 23.73
N VAL A 228 29.09 -23.19 23.39
CA VAL A 228 27.96 -23.53 22.51
C VAL A 228 28.27 -23.22 21.01
N ARG A 229 29.33 -22.49 20.73
CA ARG A 229 29.72 -22.05 19.39
C ARG A 229 29.91 -23.18 18.39
N GLU A 230 30.43 -24.31 18.83
CA GLU A 230 30.65 -25.49 17.96
C GLU A 230 29.35 -26.18 17.54
N LYS A 231 28.30 -26.06 18.36
CA LYS A 231 26.99 -26.68 18.12
C LYS A 231 25.98 -25.77 17.43
N MET A 232 26.13 -24.44 17.55
CA MET A 232 25.19 -23.48 17.03
C MET A 232 25.95 -22.41 16.21
N ASN A 233 25.80 -22.40 14.92
CA ASN A 233 26.28 -21.43 13.93
C ASN A 233 27.43 -20.50 14.37
N LYS A 234 28.57 -20.71 13.75
CA LYS A 234 29.85 -20.04 13.97
C LYS A 234 29.71 -18.52 14.08
N GLY A 235 29.92 -17.98 15.28
CA GLY A 235 30.17 -16.57 15.50
C GLY A 235 28.91 -15.70 15.59
N ARG A 236 28.51 -15.36 16.81
CA ARG A 236 27.47 -14.36 17.09
C ARG A 236 27.92 -12.93 16.90
N ALA A 237 29.24 -12.68 16.93
CA ALA A 237 29.79 -11.36 16.71
C ALA A 237 29.58 -10.97 15.25
N MET A 238 28.92 -9.84 15.07
CA MET A 238 28.61 -9.30 13.74
C MET A 238 29.75 -8.40 13.25
N ALA A 239 30.09 -8.53 11.98
CA ALA A 239 31.02 -7.63 11.31
C ALA A 239 30.35 -6.28 11.00
N LEU A 240 31.09 -5.19 11.19
CA LEU A 240 30.57 -3.83 10.94
C LEU A 240 30.20 -3.57 9.47
N GLY A 241 30.92 -4.20 8.54
CA GLY A 241 30.69 -4.06 7.09
C GLY A 241 29.50 -4.88 6.54
N GLU A 242 28.77 -5.60 7.41
CA GLU A 242 27.66 -6.45 7.03
C GLU A 242 26.36 -6.04 7.71
N PRO A 243 25.18 -6.29 7.11
CA PRO A 243 23.91 -6.16 7.81
C PRO A 243 23.85 -7.15 8.98
N CYS A 244 23.34 -6.70 10.11
CA CYS A 244 23.12 -7.50 11.30
C CYS A 244 22.18 -8.69 11.04
N ASN A 245 22.36 -9.81 11.75
CA ASN A 245 21.36 -10.86 11.79
C ASN A 245 20.07 -10.36 12.45
N THR A 246 18.96 -11.08 12.24
CA THR A 246 17.68 -10.72 12.86
C THR A 246 17.81 -10.61 14.38
N ILE A 247 17.48 -9.42 14.91
CA ILE A 247 17.31 -9.21 16.34
C ILE A 247 15.93 -9.70 16.77
N SER A 248 15.86 -10.37 17.94
CA SER A 248 14.63 -10.94 18.46
C SER A 248 14.09 -10.17 19.68
N ALA A 249 12.89 -10.51 20.12
CA ALA A 249 12.29 -10.01 21.37
C ALA A 249 13.09 -10.40 22.63
N HIS A 250 14.06 -11.28 22.50
CA HIS A 250 14.87 -11.80 23.61
C HIS A 250 16.26 -11.16 23.70
N LEU A 251 16.56 -10.16 22.89
CA LEU A 251 17.85 -9.49 22.83
C LEU A 251 18.37 -9.02 24.20
N ALA A 252 17.46 -8.69 25.13
CA ALA A 252 17.81 -8.36 26.52
C ALA A 252 18.40 -9.52 27.31
N LYS A 253 18.00 -10.75 26.98
CA LYS A 253 18.33 -11.99 27.71
C LYS A 253 19.32 -12.83 26.95
N VAL A 254 20.42 -12.30 26.48
CA VAL A 254 21.38 -13.16 25.77
C VAL A 254 21.63 -14.45 26.54
N SER A 255 20.82 -15.44 26.22
CA SER A 255 21.00 -16.79 26.76
C SER A 255 22.07 -17.52 25.98
N LEU A 256 22.70 -18.53 26.59
CA LEU A 256 23.71 -19.35 25.93
C LEU A 256 23.23 -19.94 24.60
N ASN A 257 21.93 -20.23 24.51
CA ASN A 257 21.27 -20.80 23.34
C ASN A 257 20.58 -19.79 22.43
N SER A 258 20.73 -18.48 22.71
CA SER A 258 20.12 -17.43 21.85
C SER A 258 20.88 -17.31 20.53
N THR A 259 20.16 -17.11 19.45
CA THR A 259 20.72 -16.77 18.13
C THR A 259 20.87 -15.26 17.93
N ASP A 260 20.54 -14.45 18.94
CA ASP A 260 20.64 -13.00 18.88
C ASP A 260 22.10 -12.56 18.64
N PRO A 261 22.33 -11.60 17.75
CA PRO A 261 23.65 -11.12 17.43
C PRO A 261 24.26 -10.34 18.61
N VAL A 262 25.58 -10.37 18.68
CA VAL A 262 26.40 -9.58 19.61
C VAL A 262 27.44 -8.78 18.82
N TYR A 263 28.00 -7.77 19.47
CA TYR A 263 29.04 -6.92 18.89
C TYR A 263 30.34 -7.05 19.68
N MET A 264 31.48 -6.88 19.02
CA MET A 264 32.78 -6.89 19.68
C MET A 264 33.42 -5.49 19.68
N VAL A 265 33.91 -5.07 20.83
CA VAL A 265 34.75 -3.89 21.00
C VAL A 265 36.13 -4.38 21.50
N GLY A 266 37.13 -4.30 20.66
CA GLY A 266 38.40 -4.98 20.90
C GLY A 266 38.18 -6.49 21.06
N GLU A 267 38.60 -7.04 22.20
CA GLU A 267 38.44 -8.47 22.54
C GLU A 267 37.19 -8.76 23.40
N ARG A 268 36.39 -7.72 23.72
CA ARG A 268 35.24 -7.83 24.61
C ARG A 268 33.93 -7.90 23.87
N TYR A 269 33.07 -8.82 24.23
CA TYR A 269 31.72 -8.93 23.70
C TYR A 269 30.74 -8.01 24.44
N ARG A 270 29.92 -7.28 23.72
CA ARG A 270 28.80 -6.52 24.28
C ARG A 270 27.50 -6.75 23.53
N ARG A 271 26.38 -6.48 24.19
CA ARG A 271 25.06 -6.38 23.56
C ARG A 271 24.90 -5.01 22.93
N PHE A 272 23.96 -4.89 22.02
CA PHE A 272 23.52 -3.60 21.51
C PHE A 272 22.77 -2.84 22.60
N SER A 273 22.92 -1.52 22.69
CA SER A 273 22.04 -0.67 23.46
C SER A 273 20.63 -0.67 22.85
N THR A 274 19.61 -0.25 23.61
CA THR A 274 18.24 -0.19 23.07
C THR A 274 18.14 0.77 21.88
N ARG A 275 18.91 1.85 21.87
CA ARG A 275 18.95 2.80 20.74
C ARG A 275 19.62 2.17 19.51
N GLU A 276 20.73 1.46 19.66
CA GLU A 276 21.34 0.70 18.56
C GLU A 276 20.39 -0.37 18.03
N ALA A 277 19.70 -1.10 18.91
CA ALA A 277 18.69 -2.08 18.50
C ALA A 277 17.54 -1.41 17.71
N ALA A 278 17.09 -0.22 18.12
CA ALA A 278 16.08 0.55 17.41
C ALA A 278 16.60 1.01 16.03
N ARG A 279 17.84 1.49 15.94
CA ARG A 279 18.48 1.80 14.66
C ARG A 279 18.64 0.58 13.76
N ILE A 280 19.06 -0.59 14.30
CA ILE A 280 19.12 -1.86 13.54
C ILE A 280 17.75 -2.21 12.94
N GLN A 281 16.66 -1.92 13.67
CA GLN A 281 15.29 -2.15 13.21
C GLN A 281 14.74 -1.01 12.34
N SER A 282 15.56 -0.01 12.03
CA SER A 282 15.24 1.19 11.25
C SER A 282 14.25 2.18 11.90
N PHE A 283 14.15 2.20 13.23
CA PHE A 283 13.48 3.31 13.90
C PHE A 283 14.35 4.56 13.88
N PRO A 284 13.77 5.76 13.69
CA PRO A 284 14.49 7.02 13.76
C PRO A 284 14.96 7.33 15.19
N ASP A 285 15.97 8.17 15.33
CA ASP A 285 16.48 8.55 16.66
C ASP A 285 15.47 9.36 17.49
N THR A 286 14.55 10.04 16.82
CA THR A 286 13.44 10.76 17.43
C THR A 286 12.37 9.84 18.02
N PHE A 287 12.38 8.54 17.70
CA PHE A 287 11.40 7.59 18.21
C PHE A 287 11.64 7.33 19.69
N LYS A 288 10.66 7.69 20.52
CA LYS A 288 10.71 7.60 21.98
C LYS A 288 10.49 6.17 22.44
N LEU A 289 11.31 5.72 23.42
CA LEU A 289 11.25 4.35 23.96
C LEU A 289 11.18 4.35 25.49
N ASP A 290 11.44 5.49 26.14
CA ASP A 290 11.79 5.59 27.55
C ASP A 290 10.60 5.47 28.52
N SER A 291 9.37 5.40 27.99
CA SER A 291 8.15 5.17 28.78
C SER A 291 8.07 3.80 29.45
N VAL A 292 8.98 2.90 29.09
CA VAL A 292 9.00 1.51 29.61
C VAL A 292 10.42 1.09 29.96
N SER A 293 10.54 0.02 30.79
CA SER A 293 11.84 -0.52 31.17
C SER A 293 12.63 -1.04 29.96
N GLN A 294 13.96 -1.01 30.04
CA GLN A 294 14.88 -1.46 28.99
C GLN A 294 14.54 -2.84 28.44
N ILE A 295 14.16 -3.80 29.29
CA ILE A 295 13.73 -5.13 28.88
C ILE A 295 12.50 -5.07 27.97
N ARG A 296 11.56 -4.19 28.27
CA ARG A 296 10.35 -3.99 27.47
C ARG A 296 10.66 -3.28 26.17
N GLN A 297 11.61 -2.32 26.15
CA GLN A 297 12.10 -1.68 24.93
C GLN A 297 12.67 -2.72 23.95
N TYR A 298 13.58 -3.58 24.40
CA TYR A 298 14.12 -4.66 23.55
C TYR A 298 13.04 -5.59 23.00
N LYS A 299 12.06 -5.96 23.85
CA LYS A 299 10.95 -6.81 23.42
C LYS A 299 10.12 -6.13 22.32
N ALA A 300 9.77 -4.87 22.50
CA ALA A 300 9.00 -4.10 21.56
C ALA A 300 9.73 -3.94 20.21
N ILE A 301 11.01 -3.55 20.25
CA ILE A 301 11.85 -3.38 19.07
C ILE A 301 12.02 -4.71 18.31
N GLY A 302 12.35 -5.82 19.02
CA GLY A 302 12.59 -7.11 18.39
C GLY A 302 11.36 -7.70 17.69
N ASN A 303 10.16 -7.41 18.19
CA ASN A 303 8.90 -7.83 17.57
C ASN A 303 8.47 -6.93 16.41
N ALA A 304 8.96 -5.70 16.35
CA ALA A 304 8.49 -4.72 15.38
C ALA A 304 8.80 -5.09 13.92
N VAL A 305 7.96 -4.61 13.03
CA VAL A 305 8.22 -4.56 11.58
C VAL A 305 9.15 -3.36 11.31
N PRO A 306 10.22 -3.50 10.52
CA PRO A 306 11.10 -2.38 10.19
C PRO A 306 10.37 -1.26 9.45
N PRO A 307 10.30 -0.03 10.02
CA PRO A 307 9.59 1.09 9.40
C PRO A 307 10.04 1.40 7.97
N VAL A 308 11.34 1.40 7.72
CA VAL A 308 11.90 1.70 6.38
C VAL A 308 11.46 0.67 5.35
N MET A 309 11.50 -0.64 5.67
CA MET A 309 11.02 -1.66 4.74
C MET A 309 9.52 -1.49 4.44
N MET A 310 8.72 -1.23 5.47
CA MET A 310 7.29 -1.02 5.30
C MET A 310 7.01 0.24 4.48
N TRP A 311 7.75 1.33 4.69
CA TRP A 311 7.61 2.54 3.87
C TRP A 311 7.79 2.24 2.36
N HIS A 312 8.77 1.41 1.99
CA HIS A 312 8.94 0.97 0.60
C HIS A 312 7.75 0.18 0.06
N VAL A 313 7.15 -0.69 0.89
CA VAL A 313 5.91 -1.41 0.52
C VAL A 313 4.77 -0.42 0.27
N ILE A 314 4.62 0.57 1.15
CA ILE A 314 3.58 1.60 1.04
C ILE A 314 3.81 2.51 -0.17
N GLN A 315 5.06 2.84 -0.53
CA GLN A 315 5.33 3.57 -1.78
C GLN A 315 4.86 2.80 -3.01
N SER A 316 4.96 1.47 -3.00
CA SER A 316 4.44 0.64 -4.08
C SER A 316 2.90 0.60 -4.09
N LEU A 317 2.30 0.55 -2.91
CA LEU A 317 0.86 0.59 -2.74
C LEU A 317 0.30 1.96 -3.17
N LYS A 318 0.94 3.06 -2.74
CA LYS A 318 0.60 4.43 -3.11
C LYS A 318 0.48 4.61 -4.63
N LYS A 319 1.32 3.96 -5.42
CA LYS A 319 1.24 4.02 -6.90
C LYS A 319 -0.07 3.46 -7.45
N VAL A 320 -0.70 2.51 -6.77
CA VAL A 320 -2.02 2.00 -7.15
C VAL A 320 -3.10 3.06 -6.96
N PHE A 321 -2.94 3.96 -5.97
CA PHE A 321 -3.93 4.99 -5.62
C PHE A 321 -3.67 6.34 -6.29
N THR A 322 -2.40 6.71 -6.47
CA THR A 322 -2.06 7.98 -7.15
C THR A 322 -2.53 8.01 -8.60
N VAL A 323 -2.83 6.85 -9.19
CA VAL A 323 -3.53 6.79 -10.47
C VAL A 323 -5.04 7.12 -10.33
N HIS A 324 -5.61 7.11 -9.10
CA HIS A 324 -7.05 7.31 -8.86
C HIS A 324 -7.43 8.63 -8.19
N VAL A 325 -6.48 9.33 -7.58
CA VAL A 325 -6.77 10.61 -6.91
C VAL A 325 -5.85 11.68 -7.49
N VAL A 326 -6.26 12.24 -8.60
CA VAL A 326 -5.78 13.57 -8.97
C VAL A 326 -6.48 14.53 -8.00
N ASP A 327 -5.77 15.00 -6.98
CA ASP A 327 -6.27 16.09 -6.14
C ASP A 327 -6.32 17.35 -6.98
N PHE A 328 -7.53 17.76 -7.35
CA PHE A 328 -7.75 18.93 -8.18
C PHE A 328 -7.26 20.24 -7.53
N LYS A 329 -7.02 20.26 -6.22
CA LYS A 329 -6.40 21.42 -5.55
C LYS A 329 -4.90 21.50 -5.82
N GLU A 330 -4.19 20.36 -5.84
CA GLU A 330 -2.76 20.29 -6.18
C GLU A 330 -2.53 20.45 -7.71
N VAL A 331 -3.44 19.91 -8.53
CA VAL A 331 -3.38 20.08 -9.99
C VAL A 331 -3.41 21.55 -10.39
N LYS A 332 -4.09 22.42 -9.63
CA LYS A 332 -4.05 23.87 -9.86
C LYS A 332 -2.65 24.50 -9.67
N ALA A 333 -1.77 23.85 -8.90
CA ALA A 333 -0.43 24.37 -8.60
C ALA A 333 0.65 23.83 -9.56
N GLU A 334 0.51 22.60 -10.05
CA GLU A 334 1.55 21.90 -10.83
C GLU A 334 1.27 21.76 -12.33
N TYR A 335 0.00 21.80 -12.75
CA TYR A 335 -0.35 21.71 -14.16
C TYR A 335 -0.74 23.07 -14.73
N PRO A 336 -0.38 23.37 -15.99
CA PRO A 336 -0.88 24.56 -16.67
C PRO A 336 -2.42 24.52 -16.65
N LYS A 337 -3.06 25.70 -16.68
CA LYS A 337 -4.53 25.85 -16.67
C LYS A 337 -5.26 24.95 -17.68
N CYS A 338 -4.54 24.38 -18.61
CA CYS A 338 -4.99 23.52 -19.68
C CYS A 338 -4.21 22.19 -19.64
N ILE A 339 -4.91 21.05 -19.55
CA ILE A 339 -4.31 19.71 -19.64
C ILE A 339 -4.06 19.34 -21.10
N VAL A 340 -4.95 19.77 -21.98
CA VAL A 340 -4.85 19.66 -23.44
C VAL A 340 -5.31 20.97 -24.04
N ASP A 341 -4.52 21.53 -24.93
CA ASP A 341 -4.87 22.71 -25.73
C ASP A 341 -4.69 22.38 -27.21
N ASN A 342 -5.81 22.09 -27.85
CA ASN A 342 -5.92 21.94 -29.31
C ASN A 342 -6.54 23.18 -29.97
N ALA A 343 -6.64 24.30 -29.25
CA ALA A 343 -7.32 25.50 -29.74
C ALA A 343 -6.69 26.07 -31.03
N SER A 344 -5.39 25.83 -31.22
CA SER A 344 -4.70 26.16 -32.49
C SER A 344 -5.19 25.33 -33.68
N LEU A 345 -5.96 24.27 -33.43
CA LEU A 345 -6.51 23.38 -34.46
C LEU A 345 -7.96 23.73 -34.83
N LYS A 346 -8.49 24.88 -34.36
CA LYS A 346 -9.82 25.36 -34.75
C LYS A 346 -9.90 25.51 -36.28
N LYS A 347 -10.46 24.47 -36.90
CA LYS A 347 -10.80 24.45 -38.31
C LYS A 347 -12.32 24.51 -38.43
N GLU A 348 -12.82 25.04 -39.53
CA GLU A 348 -14.26 24.94 -39.84
C GLU A 348 -14.70 23.47 -39.89
N GLU A 349 -15.96 23.19 -39.58
CA GLU A 349 -16.51 21.82 -39.46
C GLU A 349 -16.17 20.90 -40.67
N SER A 350 -16.01 21.51 -41.85
CA SER A 350 -15.71 20.83 -43.12
C SER A 350 -14.25 20.36 -43.27
N ASP A 351 -13.32 20.91 -42.46
CA ASP A 351 -11.87 20.76 -42.68
C ASP A 351 -11.16 19.83 -41.69
N VAL A 352 -11.88 19.23 -40.74
CA VAL A 352 -11.30 18.34 -39.75
C VAL A 352 -11.04 16.97 -40.37
N ILE A 353 -9.77 16.70 -40.69
CA ILE A 353 -9.34 15.37 -41.11
C ILE A 353 -9.31 14.47 -39.88
N ILE A 354 -10.12 13.41 -39.86
CA ILE A 354 -10.20 12.46 -38.74
C ILE A 354 -9.00 11.52 -38.79
N ASP A 355 -8.19 11.60 -37.75
CA ASP A 355 -7.11 10.64 -37.53
C ASP A 355 -7.59 9.47 -36.62
N ASN A 356 -7.82 8.32 -37.25
CA ASN A 356 -8.32 7.11 -36.58
C ASN A 356 -7.37 6.53 -35.51
N LYS A 357 -6.13 7.00 -35.44
CA LYS A 357 -5.11 6.58 -34.45
C LYS A 357 -5.06 7.47 -33.21
N LYS A 358 -5.72 8.63 -33.24
CA LYS A 358 -5.76 9.54 -32.08
C LYS A 358 -6.67 9.02 -30.98
N HIS A 359 -6.34 9.36 -29.76
CA HIS A 359 -7.09 8.95 -28.57
C HIS A 359 -8.51 9.54 -28.57
N LEU A 360 -9.47 8.66 -28.30
CA LEU A 360 -10.89 8.92 -28.21
C LEU A 360 -11.37 8.59 -26.81
N LEU A 361 -11.97 9.55 -26.12
CA LEU A 361 -12.67 9.34 -24.87
C LEU A 361 -14.14 9.02 -25.13
N VAL A 362 -14.58 7.84 -24.79
CA VAL A 362 -16.00 7.49 -24.76
C VAL A 362 -16.52 7.65 -23.33
N SER A 363 -17.46 8.56 -23.12
CA SER A 363 -17.99 8.88 -21.78
C SER A 363 -19.48 8.56 -21.67
N LEU A 364 -19.87 7.84 -20.62
CA LEU A 364 -21.26 7.51 -20.32
C LEU A 364 -22.04 8.76 -19.86
N VAL A 365 -23.09 9.10 -20.59
CA VAL A 365 -24.08 10.10 -20.18
C VAL A 365 -25.15 9.44 -19.33
N LYS A 366 -25.18 9.74 -18.03
CA LYS A 366 -25.97 8.99 -17.03
C LYS A 366 -27.40 9.50 -16.83
N THR A 367 -27.69 10.73 -17.20
CA THR A 367 -28.99 11.35 -16.87
C THR A 367 -29.64 11.95 -18.09
N ASP A 368 -30.95 11.86 -18.18
CA ASP A 368 -31.77 12.44 -19.26
C ASP A 368 -31.57 13.95 -19.35
N ASN A 369 -31.22 14.62 -18.24
CA ASN A 369 -30.90 16.05 -18.21
C ASN A 369 -29.61 16.42 -18.94
N MET A 370 -28.66 15.49 -19.15
CA MET A 370 -27.44 15.77 -19.90
C MET A 370 -27.61 15.54 -21.41
N GLU A 371 -28.62 14.76 -21.85
CA GLU A 371 -28.90 14.58 -23.27
C GLU A 371 -29.26 15.92 -23.95
N GLN A 372 -29.98 16.81 -23.26
CA GLN A 372 -30.36 18.13 -23.80
C GLN A 372 -29.18 19.12 -23.91
N TYR A 373 -28.06 18.87 -23.22
CA TYR A 373 -26.85 19.70 -23.28
C TYR A 373 -25.80 19.17 -24.27
N LEU A 374 -26.00 17.97 -24.83
CA LEU A 374 -25.09 17.33 -25.78
C LEU A 374 -25.72 17.23 -27.18
N ASP A 375 -26.28 18.31 -27.65
CA ASP A 375 -26.61 18.51 -29.08
C ASP A 375 -25.35 18.92 -29.87
N ARG A 376 -25.51 19.07 -31.18
CA ARG A 376 -24.41 19.48 -32.07
C ARG A 376 -23.89 20.90 -31.80
N SER A 377 -24.61 21.67 -31.03
CA SER A 377 -24.23 23.03 -30.62
C SER A 377 -23.46 23.05 -29.30
N ALA A 378 -23.34 21.91 -28.60
CA ALA A 378 -22.64 21.82 -27.33
C ALA A 378 -21.18 22.23 -27.48
N LYS A 379 -20.74 23.22 -26.68
CA LYS A 379 -19.37 23.74 -26.66
C LYS A 379 -18.59 23.25 -25.45
N VAL A 380 -19.26 22.78 -24.43
CA VAL A 380 -18.64 22.37 -23.16
C VAL A 380 -19.28 21.09 -22.64
N TYR A 381 -18.45 20.19 -22.14
CA TYR A 381 -18.83 18.98 -21.44
C TYR A 381 -18.03 18.85 -20.16
N TYR A 382 -18.60 18.30 -19.10
CA TYR A 382 -17.90 18.00 -17.85
C TYR A 382 -18.16 16.56 -17.39
N THR A 383 -17.16 15.99 -16.74
CA THR A 383 -17.26 14.62 -16.22
C THR A 383 -18.10 14.56 -14.94
N GLY A 384 -18.65 13.39 -14.63
CA GLY A 384 -19.25 13.12 -13.32
C GLY A 384 -18.23 13.15 -12.17
N LYS A 385 -18.66 12.93 -10.93
CA LYS A 385 -17.80 12.98 -9.71
C LYS A 385 -16.60 12.04 -9.73
N LYS A 386 -16.58 11.02 -10.58
CA LYS A 386 -15.48 10.06 -10.69
C LYS A 386 -14.63 10.34 -11.90
N PHE A 387 -13.35 10.47 -11.66
CA PHE A 387 -12.35 10.67 -12.68
C PHE A 387 -11.96 9.35 -13.35
N PRO A 388 -11.78 9.27 -14.67
CA PRO A 388 -11.31 8.05 -15.33
C PRO A 388 -9.82 7.84 -15.06
N SER A 389 -9.50 6.89 -14.20
CA SER A 389 -8.13 6.57 -13.79
C SER A 389 -7.25 5.97 -14.88
N THR A 390 -7.85 5.54 -15.98
CA THR A 390 -7.16 4.82 -17.07
C THR A 390 -6.92 5.67 -18.30
N VAL A 391 -7.45 6.90 -18.33
CA VAL A 391 -7.36 7.78 -19.49
C VAL A 391 -6.05 8.55 -19.46
N ALA A 392 -5.26 8.46 -20.52
CA ALA A 392 -4.08 9.29 -20.72
C ALA A 392 -4.52 10.72 -21.11
N LEU A 393 -4.87 11.54 -20.11
CA LEU A 393 -5.48 12.86 -20.28
C LEU A 393 -4.71 13.79 -21.22
N ASN A 394 -3.39 13.73 -21.19
CA ASN A 394 -2.50 14.50 -22.04
C ASN A 394 -2.47 14.07 -23.52
N LYS A 395 -3.17 12.97 -23.85
CA LYS A 395 -3.26 12.43 -25.21
C LYS A 395 -4.68 12.49 -25.78
N LEU A 396 -5.66 12.97 -25.00
CA LEU A 396 -7.05 13.06 -25.48
C LEU A 396 -7.15 14.02 -26.65
N TYR A 397 -7.81 13.58 -27.69
CA TYR A 397 -8.02 14.35 -28.92
C TYR A 397 -9.49 14.41 -29.30
N TYR A 398 -10.20 13.29 -29.19
CA TYR A 398 -11.62 13.19 -29.52
C TYR A 398 -12.46 12.81 -28.31
N PHE A 399 -13.72 13.20 -28.36
CA PHE A 399 -14.75 12.85 -27.39
C PHE A 399 -15.98 12.29 -28.10
N MET A 400 -16.58 11.24 -27.54
CA MET A 400 -17.82 10.65 -28.01
C MET A 400 -18.73 10.35 -26.82
N PRO A 401 -19.91 10.98 -26.71
CA PRO A 401 -20.86 10.66 -25.67
C PRO A 401 -21.50 9.29 -25.92
N TYR A 402 -21.49 8.42 -24.90
CA TYR A 402 -22.26 7.18 -24.88
C TYR A 402 -23.63 7.46 -24.26
N MET A 403 -24.66 7.50 -25.08
CA MET A 403 -26.03 7.70 -24.62
C MET A 403 -26.57 6.41 -24.03
N LYS A 404 -27.02 6.46 -22.76
CA LYS A 404 -27.50 5.28 -22.03
C LYS A 404 -28.63 4.58 -22.83
N ARG A 405 -28.51 3.27 -23.05
CA ARG A 405 -29.39 2.40 -23.84
C ARG A 405 -29.45 2.69 -25.35
N LYS A 406 -28.78 3.72 -25.83
CA LYS A 406 -28.73 4.05 -27.26
C LYS A 406 -27.38 3.68 -27.88
N GLY A 407 -26.27 4.03 -27.22
CA GLY A 407 -24.91 3.79 -27.72
C GLY A 407 -24.20 5.09 -28.12
N VAL A 408 -23.27 5.01 -29.06
CA VAL A 408 -22.45 6.10 -29.56
C VAL A 408 -22.84 6.47 -31.00
N ARG A 409 -22.74 7.75 -31.36
CA ARG A 409 -23.04 8.22 -32.72
C ARG A 409 -22.21 9.43 -33.15
N ASP A 410 -22.15 10.46 -32.33
CA ASP A 410 -21.62 11.77 -32.67
C ASP A 410 -20.19 11.92 -32.13
N LEU A 411 -19.30 12.46 -32.98
CA LEU A 411 -17.89 12.69 -32.67
C LEU A 411 -17.64 14.19 -32.47
N TYR A 412 -16.92 14.49 -31.40
CA TYR A 412 -16.48 15.83 -31.03
C TYR A 412 -14.95 15.88 -30.95
N LEU A 413 -14.38 17.01 -31.36
CA LEU A 413 -12.98 17.36 -31.09
C LEU A 413 -12.90 17.99 -29.70
N ILE A 414 -11.91 17.60 -28.91
CA ILE A 414 -11.58 18.26 -27.65
C ILE A 414 -10.61 19.40 -27.98
N ASN A 415 -11.09 20.64 -27.91
CA ASN A 415 -10.26 21.82 -28.09
C ASN A 415 -9.40 22.06 -26.83
N ILE A 416 -10.04 22.07 -25.67
CA ILE A 416 -9.41 22.32 -24.39
C ILE A 416 -9.92 21.28 -23.38
N ALA A 417 -9.00 20.67 -22.60
CA ALA A 417 -9.35 19.91 -21.44
C ALA A 417 -8.69 20.56 -20.22
N ARG A 418 -9.47 20.91 -19.20
CA ARG A 418 -9.02 21.59 -17.99
C ARG A 418 -9.74 21.08 -16.76
N VAL A 419 -9.17 21.39 -15.62
CA VAL A 419 -9.86 21.20 -14.35
C VAL A 419 -10.70 22.44 -14.05
N GLY A 420 -11.96 22.22 -13.72
CA GLY A 420 -12.90 23.27 -13.36
C GLY A 420 -13.97 22.77 -12.40
N THR A 421 -14.91 23.63 -12.06
CA THR A 421 -16.07 23.24 -11.24
C THR A 421 -17.33 23.16 -12.10
N LYS A 422 -18.33 22.42 -11.63
CA LYS A 422 -19.63 22.38 -12.31
C LYS A 422 -20.27 23.77 -12.35
N LYS A 423 -20.07 24.57 -11.30
CA LYS A 423 -20.57 25.96 -11.20
C LYS A 423 -19.96 26.89 -12.26
N GLU A 424 -18.71 26.65 -12.68
CA GLU A 424 -18.08 27.43 -13.78
C GLU A 424 -18.76 27.18 -15.13
N VAL A 425 -19.36 26.00 -15.32
CA VAL A 425 -20.07 25.65 -16.58
C VAL A 425 -21.57 25.93 -16.47
N HIS A 426 -22.15 25.74 -15.30
CA HIS A 426 -23.54 25.97 -14.98
C HIS A 426 -23.65 26.84 -13.73
N PRO A 427 -23.68 28.18 -13.85
CA PRO A 427 -23.68 29.11 -12.71
C PRO A 427 -24.85 28.93 -11.75
N GLU A 428 -25.95 28.35 -12.18
CA GLU A 428 -27.14 28.01 -11.40
C GLU A 428 -26.94 26.80 -10.48
N CYS A 429 -25.80 26.10 -10.58
CA CYS A 429 -25.52 24.92 -9.79
C CYS A 429 -24.64 25.25 -8.58
N ASP A 430 -25.02 24.81 -7.39
CA ASP A 430 -24.24 25.02 -6.16
C ASP A 430 -23.10 24.02 -5.95
N ASP A 431 -22.89 23.09 -6.90
CA ASP A 431 -21.85 22.08 -6.85
C ASP A 431 -20.49 22.67 -7.25
N ASN A 432 -19.63 22.90 -6.25
CA ASN A 432 -18.26 23.41 -6.41
C ASN A 432 -17.21 22.29 -6.50
N ASP A 433 -17.61 21.04 -6.60
CA ASP A 433 -16.67 19.94 -6.76
C ASP A 433 -15.90 20.05 -8.06
N PHE A 434 -14.61 19.80 -8.02
CA PHE A 434 -13.76 19.80 -9.20
C PHE A 434 -14.09 18.66 -10.16
N ARG A 435 -14.01 18.98 -11.45
CA ARG A 435 -14.29 18.06 -12.56
C ARG A 435 -13.33 18.30 -13.71
N LEU A 436 -13.22 17.32 -14.61
CA LEU A 436 -12.70 17.62 -15.95
C LEU A 436 -13.78 18.34 -16.75
N VAL A 437 -13.39 19.48 -17.28
CA VAL A 437 -14.18 20.28 -18.19
C VAL A 437 -13.52 20.20 -19.56
N PHE A 438 -14.28 19.81 -20.57
CA PHE A 438 -13.85 19.76 -21.96
C PHE A 438 -14.54 20.88 -22.72
N GLU A 439 -13.78 21.73 -23.41
CA GLU A 439 -14.30 22.55 -24.49
C GLU A 439 -14.28 21.69 -25.74
N ILE A 440 -15.46 21.44 -26.31
CA ILE A 440 -15.67 20.50 -27.40
C ILE A 440 -16.24 21.22 -28.62
N GLN A 441 -15.93 20.67 -29.77
CA GLN A 441 -16.50 21.10 -31.05
C GLN A 441 -17.06 19.88 -31.76
N PHE A 442 -18.31 19.94 -32.22
CA PHE A 442 -18.88 18.89 -33.03
C PHE A 442 -18.07 18.76 -34.35
N VAL A 443 -17.70 17.53 -34.68
CA VAL A 443 -16.94 17.21 -35.89
C VAL A 443 -17.88 16.64 -36.95
N LYS A 444 -18.47 15.50 -36.65
CA LYS A 444 -19.45 14.85 -37.51
C LYS A 444 -20.19 13.72 -36.80
N GLN A 445 -21.30 13.32 -37.38
CA GLN A 445 -21.96 12.08 -37.09
C GLN A 445 -21.10 10.93 -37.66
N LEU A 446 -20.55 10.08 -36.80
CA LEU A 446 -19.65 8.99 -37.18
C LEU A 446 -20.43 7.75 -37.67
N PHE A 447 -21.63 7.55 -37.17
CA PHE A 447 -22.52 6.44 -37.53
C PHE A 447 -23.93 6.97 -37.87
N ASP A 448 -24.59 6.39 -38.87
CA ASP A 448 -25.94 6.79 -39.28
C ASP A 448 -26.98 6.61 -38.18
N LYS A 449 -26.79 5.57 -37.34
CA LYS A 449 -27.60 5.27 -36.14
C LYS A 449 -26.69 5.11 -34.93
N TYR A 450 -27.29 5.24 -33.74
CA TYR A 450 -26.57 4.90 -32.50
C TYR A 450 -26.10 3.46 -32.54
N GLN A 451 -24.81 3.26 -32.31
CA GLN A 451 -24.16 1.95 -32.27
C GLN A 451 -24.00 1.49 -30.82
N PRO A 452 -24.60 0.33 -30.45
CA PRO A 452 -24.39 -0.24 -29.14
C PRO A 452 -22.92 -0.71 -29.02
N ILE A 453 -22.31 -0.43 -27.88
CA ILE A 453 -21.01 -0.98 -27.52
C ILE A 453 -21.12 -1.57 -26.12
N HIS A 454 -20.37 -2.61 -25.85
CA HIS A 454 -20.26 -3.15 -24.50
C HIS A 454 -19.32 -2.23 -23.72
N LEU A 455 -19.91 -1.32 -22.93
CA LEU A 455 -19.18 -0.65 -21.86
C LEU A 455 -19.39 -1.52 -20.62
N ASP A 456 -18.32 -1.94 -19.98
CA ASP A 456 -18.41 -2.54 -18.65
C ASP A 456 -19.27 -1.64 -17.77
N ILE A 457 -20.29 -2.21 -17.17
CA ILE A 457 -21.37 -1.51 -16.42
C ILE A 457 -20.79 -0.59 -15.34
N TRP A 458 -19.54 -0.81 -14.96
CA TRP A 458 -18.79 -0.09 -13.93
C TRP A 458 -17.83 0.97 -14.44
N GLN A 459 -17.57 1.04 -15.76
CA GLN A 459 -16.68 2.04 -16.35
C GLN A 459 -17.51 3.19 -16.92
N ALA A 460 -17.43 4.36 -16.29
CA ALA A 460 -18.06 5.57 -16.81
C ALA A 460 -17.35 6.10 -18.07
N PHE A 461 -16.16 5.56 -18.42
CA PHE A 461 -15.29 6.06 -19.48
C PHE A 461 -14.49 4.91 -20.10
N THR A 462 -14.22 5.03 -21.40
CA THR A 462 -13.32 4.14 -22.13
C THR A 462 -12.36 5.02 -22.94
N ASP A 463 -11.05 4.83 -22.71
CA ASP A 463 -10.01 5.39 -23.58
C ASP A 463 -9.72 4.39 -24.70
N THR A 464 -9.86 4.82 -25.94
CA THR A 464 -9.66 3.99 -27.13
C THR A 464 -9.20 4.88 -28.29
N THR A 465 -9.17 4.32 -29.49
CA THR A 465 -9.07 5.07 -30.75
C THR A 465 -10.34 4.86 -31.56
N ILE A 466 -10.55 5.64 -32.62
CA ILE A 466 -11.71 5.43 -33.49
C ILE A 466 -11.65 4.04 -34.15
N ALA A 467 -10.47 3.60 -34.56
CA ALA A 467 -10.27 2.24 -35.09
C ALA A 467 -10.58 1.16 -34.04
N GLY A 468 -10.15 1.33 -32.81
CA GLY A 468 -10.46 0.43 -31.70
C GLY A 468 -11.95 0.39 -31.34
N LEU A 469 -12.66 1.51 -31.47
CA LEU A 469 -14.11 1.58 -31.27
C LEU A 469 -14.85 0.80 -32.37
N GLN A 470 -14.46 0.97 -33.63
CA GLN A 470 -15.05 0.23 -34.75
C GLN A 470 -14.92 -1.29 -34.56
N SER A 471 -13.74 -1.76 -34.18
CA SER A 471 -13.51 -3.18 -33.89
C SER A 471 -14.40 -3.70 -32.73
N LYS A 472 -14.64 -2.89 -31.71
CA LYS A 472 -15.54 -3.25 -30.58
C LYS A 472 -17.00 -3.34 -31.02
N ILE A 473 -17.44 -2.48 -31.94
CA ILE A 473 -18.81 -2.52 -32.50
C ILE A 473 -19.01 -3.77 -33.35
N GLU A 474 -18.04 -4.10 -34.19
CA GLU A 474 -18.07 -5.30 -35.02
C GLU A 474 -18.12 -6.58 -34.18
N GLY A 475 -17.28 -6.67 -33.15
CA GLY A 475 -17.29 -7.80 -32.19
C GLY A 475 -18.61 -7.93 -31.44
N TYR A 476 -19.28 -6.82 -31.08
CA TYR A 476 -20.59 -6.85 -30.43
C TYR A 476 -21.68 -7.40 -31.37
N ASN A 477 -21.67 -6.99 -32.64
CA ASN A 477 -22.64 -7.45 -33.63
C ASN A 477 -22.48 -8.95 -33.94
N HIS A 478 -21.26 -9.45 -34.10
CA HIS A 478 -20.98 -10.88 -34.28
C HIS A 478 -21.47 -11.74 -33.11
N ASN A 479 -21.24 -11.31 -31.87
CA ASN A 479 -21.69 -12.03 -30.68
C ASN A 479 -23.23 -12.05 -30.55
N LYS A 480 -23.91 -11.03 -31.05
CA LYS A 480 -25.37 -10.96 -31.03
C LYS A 480 -26.00 -11.87 -32.10
N GLU A 481 -25.39 -12.02 -33.26
CA GLU A 481 -25.81 -12.94 -34.29
C GLU A 481 -25.57 -14.40 -33.85
N ALA A 482 -24.46 -14.68 -33.16
CA ALA A 482 -24.17 -16.02 -32.62
C ALA A 482 -25.06 -16.44 -31.44
N SER A 483 -25.71 -15.46 -30.73
CA SER A 483 -26.66 -15.78 -29.67
C SER A 483 -28.11 -15.85 -30.09
N THR A 484 -28.39 -15.66 -31.39
CA THR A 484 -29.75 -15.71 -32.00
C THR A 484 -29.91 -16.92 -32.94
N LEU A 485 -28.84 -17.72 -33.10
CA LEU A 485 -28.85 -19.05 -33.70
C LEU A 485 -28.77 -20.13 -32.61
#